data_f478d17a2dccde1fe83d830027775893
#
_entry.id   f478d17a2dccde1fe83d830027775893
#
_cell.length_a   1.000
_cell.length_b   1.000
_cell.length_c   1.000
_cell.angle_alpha   90.00
_cell.angle_beta   90.00
_cell.angle_gamma   90.00
#
_symmetry.space_group_name_H-M   'P 1'
#
loop_
_entity.id
_entity.type
_entity.pdbx_description
1 polymer ?
#
loop_
_entity_poly.entity_id
_entity_poly.type
_entity_poly.pdbx_seq_one_letter_code
_entity_poly.pdbx_strand_id
1 'polypeptide(L)'
;LGKLEKAVVQMAGIQGSSQVDIGKKALLVLCADNGVVEEKVTQTGQEVTAQVAENFLQEKATAGILCRKTGADIFPVDIGIYRDTSIRNCKIAFGTKNMTKGPAMTREQALQGLETGIRLAEEKRREGYRILATGEMGIGNTTTSSAMASVFLGRPAEELTGRGAGLS
;
A
#
# COMPACT_ATOMS: atom_id res chain seq x y z
N LEU A 1 9.56 20.01 24.06
CA LEU A 1 9.44 18.62 23.63
C LEU A 1 8.91 18.56 22.20
N GLY A 2 9.55 17.78 21.36
CA GLY A 2 9.21 17.68 19.95
C GLY A 2 8.18 16.60 19.62
N LYS A 3 7.95 16.38 18.30
CA LYS A 3 7.02 15.34 17.85
C LYS A 3 7.50 13.93 18.17
N LEU A 4 8.82 13.72 18.22
CA LEU A 4 9.42 12.41 18.53
C LEU A 4 9.11 11.96 19.96
N GLU A 5 9.23 12.86 20.94
CA GLU A 5 8.90 12.51 22.34
C GLU A 5 7.42 12.15 22.49
N LYS A 6 6.52 12.88 21.80
CA LYS A 6 5.09 12.52 21.78
C LYS A 6 4.86 11.13 21.20
N ALA A 7 5.56 10.79 20.11
CA ALA A 7 5.47 9.46 19.51
C ALA A 7 5.98 8.36 20.46
N VAL A 8 7.09 8.60 21.18
CA VAL A 8 7.62 7.65 22.17
C VAL A 8 6.64 7.44 23.32
N VAL A 9 6.02 8.51 23.83
CA VAL A 9 4.99 8.42 24.88
C VAL A 9 3.78 7.60 24.40
N GLN A 10 3.33 7.83 23.17
CA GLN A 10 2.24 7.05 22.59
C GLN A 10 2.61 5.57 22.43
N MET A 11 3.80 5.27 21.94
CA MET A 11 4.30 3.89 21.83
C MET A 11 4.38 3.21 23.20
N ALA A 12 4.87 3.90 24.23
CA ALA A 12 4.91 3.40 25.59
C ALA A 12 3.50 3.06 26.11
N GLY A 13 2.52 3.94 25.84
CA GLY A 13 1.11 3.70 26.19
C GLY A 13 0.52 2.48 25.48
N ILE A 14 0.79 2.32 24.17
CA ILE A 14 0.33 1.18 23.38
C ILE A 14 0.94 -0.14 23.85
N GLN A 15 2.23 -0.11 24.22
CA GLN A 15 2.96 -1.30 24.68
C GLN A 15 2.77 -1.60 26.17
N GLY A 16 2.19 -0.67 26.93
CA GLY A 16 2.04 -0.79 28.38
C GLY A 16 3.39 -0.84 29.13
N SER A 17 4.42 -0.19 28.58
CA SER A 17 5.79 -0.24 29.09
C SER A 17 6.52 1.09 28.86
N SER A 18 7.29 1.53 29.88
CA SER A 18 8.21 2.65 29.73
C SER A 18 9.45 2.29 28.89
N GLN A 19 9.71 1.00 28.69
CA GLN A 19 10.77 0.51 27.81
C GLN A 19 10.15 0.16 26.45
N VAL A 20 10.21 1.12 25.54
CA VAL A 20 9.64 0.97 24.19
C VAL A 20 10.52 0.05 23.34
N ASP A 21 9.92 -1.03 22.85
CA ASP A 21 10.56 -1.95 21.90
C ASP A 21 10.11 -1.63 20.46
N ILE A 22 11.06 -1.24 19.62
CA ILE A 22 10.88 -1.01 18.19
C ILE A 22 11.82 -1.90 17.34
N GLY A 23 12.30 -3.00 17.91
CA GLY A 23 13.35 -3.82 17.31
C GLY A 23 12.96 -4.43 15.98
N LYS A 24 11.85 -5.14 15.91
CA LYS A 24 11.41 -5.84 14.69
C LYS A 24 10.39 -4.99 13.91
N LYS A 25 10.73 -4.61 12.69
CA LYS A 25 9.94 -3.70 11.85
C LYS A 25 9.56 -4.37 10.54
N ALA A 26 8.31 -4.23 10.11
CA ALA A 26 7.80 -4.72 8.82
C ALA A 26 7.22 -3.58 7.98
N LEU A 27 7.47 -3.64 6.66
CA LEU A 27 6.75 -2.87 5.66
C LEU A 27 5.87 -3.84 4.86
N LEU A 28 4.55 -3.72 4.98
CA LEU A 28 3.58 -4.41 4.14
C LEU A 28 3.29 -3.56 2.91
N VAL A 29 3.58 -4.08 1.71
CA VAL A 29 3.30 -3.40 0.45
C VAL A 29 2.19 -4.14 -0.28
N LEU A 30 1.00 -3.56 -0.34
CA LEU A 30 -0.15 -4.15 -1.04
C LEU A 30 -0.10 -3.76 -2.52
N CYS A 31 -0.01 -4.74 -3.40
CA CYS A 31 0.20 -4.53 -4.83
C CYS A 31 -1.07 -4.88 -5.61
N ALA A 32 -1.57 -3.92 -6.42
CA ALA A 32 -2.75 -4.12 -7.25
C ALA A 32 -2.76 -3.16 -8.43
N ASP A 33 -3.36 -3.58 -9.53
CA ASP A 33 -3.56 -2.74 -10.71
C ASP A 33 -4.87 -1.96 -10.65
N ASN A 34 -4.85 -0.76 -11.22
CA ASN A 34 -5.97 0.17 -11.26
C ASN A 34 -6.54 0.25 -12.68
N GLY A 35 -7.81 -0.10 -12.86
CA GLY A 35 -8.47 -0.10 -14.16
C GLY A 35 -8.58 1.28 -14.82
N VAL A 36 -8.47 2.36 -14.04
CA VAL A 36 -8.47 3.74 -14.54
C VAL A 36 -7.29 4.04 -15.49
N VAL A 37 -6.27 3.20 -15.53
CA VAL A 37 -5.15 3.30 -16.48
C VAL A 37 -5.64 3.28 -17.94
N GLU A 38 -6.80 2.68 -18.24
CA GLU A 38 -7.44 2.74 -19.54
C GLU A 38 -7.68 4.18 -20.03
N GLU A 39 -7.84 5.12 -19.12
CA GLU A 39 -8.05 6.55 -19.41
C GLU A 39 -6.74 7.32 -19.68
N LYS A 40 -5.63 6.60 -19.84
CA LYS A 40 -4.29 7.17 -20.13
C LYS A 40 -3.82 8.21 -19.11
N VAL A 41 -4.16 8.01 -17.85
CA VAL A 41 -3.78 8.88 -16.70
C VAL A 41 -2.35 8.64 -16.23
N THR A 42 -1.59 7.79 -16.91
CA THR A 42 -0.21 7.40 -16.54
C THR A 42 0.70 7.37 -17.77
N GLN A 43 2.00 7.50 -17.54
CA GLN A 43 3.02 7.39 -18.60
C GLN A 43 3.39 5.93 -18.93
N THR A 44 3.11 4.99 -18.02
CA THR A 44 3.45 3.57 -18.16
C THR A 44 2.20 2.72 -18.07
N GLY A 45 2.27 1.50 -18.62
CA GLY A 45 1.19 0.53 -18.52
C GLY A 45 1.22 -0.27 -17.21
N GLN A 46 0.21 -1.09 -17.03
CA GLN A 46 0.02 -1.93 -15.83
C GLN A 46 1.11 -2.99 -15.65
N GLU A 47 1.85 -3.35 -16.71
CA GLU A 47 2.96 -4.30 -16.66
C GLU A 47 4.04 -3.89 -15.65
N VAL A 48 4.20 -2.59 -15.40
CA VAL A 48 5.18 -2.05 -14.46
C VAL A 48 4.82 -2.40 -13.00
N THR A 49 3.54 -2.53 -12.66
CA THR A 49 3.11 -2.93 -11.32
C THR A 49 3.73 -4.27 -10.91
N ALA A 50 3.59 -5.28 -11.76
CA ALA A 50 4.16 -6.61 -11.50
C ALA A 50 5.69 -6.58 -11.42
N GLN A 51 6.36 -5.85 -12.32
CA GLN A 51 7.80 -5.71 -12.31
C GLN A 51 8.34 -5.09 -11.01
N VAL A 52 7.70 -4.03 -10.54
CA VAL A 52 8.09 -3.37 -9.29
C VAL A 52 7.78 -4.25 -8.09
N ALA A 53 6.66 -4.96 -8.09
CA ALA A 53 6.30 -5.90 -7.04
C ALA A 53 7.36 -7.01 -6.88
N GLU A 54 7.84 -7.58 -7.98
CA GLU A 54 8.93 -8.56 -7.99
C GLU A 54 10.27 -7.93 -7.53
N ASN A 55 10.54 -6.70 -7.92
CA ASN A 55 11.75 -5.98 -7.50
C ASN A 55 11.82 -5.72 -6.00
N PHE A 56 10.69 -5.69 -5.28
CA PHE A 56 10.70 -5.61 -3.82
C PHE A 56 11.37 -6.83 -3.20
N LEU A 57 11.11 -8.04 -3.71
CA LEU A 57 11.75 -9.28 -3.23
C LEU A 57 13.25 -9.29 -3.49
N GLN A 58 13.70 -8.63 -4.55
CA GLN A 58 15.10 -8.56 -4.96
C GLN A 58 15.84 -7.36 -4.36
N GLU A 59 15.18 -6.58 -3.51
CA GLU A 59 15.71 -5.32 -2.93
C GLU A 59 16.21 -4.32 -3.99
N LYS A 60 15.68 -4.37 -5.21
CA LYS A 60 16.04 -3.47 -6.31
C LYS A 60 15.19 -2.20 -6.35
N ALA A 61 14.03 -2.21 -5.71
CA ALA A 61 13.19 -1.04 -5.57
C ALA A 61 13.64 -0.17 -4.39
N THR A 62 13.40 1.15 -4.48
CA THR A 62 13.81 2.13 -3.46
C THR A 62 13.34 1.74 -2.06
N ALA A 63 12.09 1.28 -1.91
CA ALA A 63 11.55 0.85 -0.62
C ALA A 63 12.33 -0.34 -0.04
N GLY A 64 12.71 -1.33 -0.85
CA GLY A 64 13.53 -2.45 -0.41
C GLY A 64 14.91 -2.00 0.08
N ILE A 65 15.56 -1.10 -0.65
CA ILE A 65 16.86 -0.52 -0.25
C ILE A 65 16.75 0.22 1.09
N LEU A 66 15.69 1.02 1.27
CA LEU A 66 15.45 1.75 2.52
C LEU A 66 15.13 0.81 3.68
N CYS A 67 14.32 -0.22 3.46
CA CYS A 67 14.03 -1.24 4.45
C CYS A 67 15.32 -1.91 4.95
N ARG A 68 16.18 -2.35 4.04
CA ARG A 68 17.48 -2.93 4.42
C ARG A 68 18.33 -1.96 5.25
N LYS A 69 18.38 -0.68 4.89
CA LYS A 69 19.14 0.34 5.63
C LYS A 69 18.58 0.61 7.03
N THR A 70 17.29 0.45 7.23
CA THR A 70 16.61 0.72 8.52
C THR A 70 16.40 -0.54 9.36
N GLY A 71 16.83 -1.70 8.87
CA GLY A 71 16.58 -2.99 9.52
C GLY A 71 15.11 -3.35 9.58
N ALA A 72 14.35 -3.03 8.53
CA ALA A 72 12.96 -3.43 8.37
C ALA A 72 12.85 -4.52 7.31
N ASP A 73 11.96 -5.48 7.52
CA ASP A 73 11.62 -6.50 6.53
C ASP A 73 10.52 -5.99 5.60
N ILE A 74 10.62 -6.27 4.30
CA ILE A 74 9.62 -5.87 3.31
C ILE A 74 8.79 -7.07 2.87
N PHE A 75 7.47 -6.91 2.84
CA PHE A 75 6.50 -7.95 2.48
C PHE A 75 5.58 -7.45 1.36
N PRO A 76 5.97 -7.64 0.09
CA PRO A 76 5.06 -7.38 -1.02
C PRO A 76 3.98 -8.46 -1.06
N VAL A 77 2.74 -8.04 -1.25
CA VAL A 77 1.56 -8.90 -1.29
C VAL A 77 0.71 -8.53 -2.51
N ASP A 78 0.47 -9.51 -3.36
CA ASP A 78 -0.43 -9.39 -4.49
C ASP A 78 -1.88 -9.48 -4.00
N ILE A 79 -2.59 -8.35 -4.01
CA ILE A 79 -4.02 -8.28 -3.69
C ILE A 79 -4.87 -8.00 -4.93
N GLY A 80 -4.24 -7.79 -6.10
CA GLY A 80 -4.97 -7.50 -7.32
C GLY A 80 -4.10 -7.10 -8.51
N ILE A 81 -2.93 -7.68 -8.70
CA ILE A 81 -2.13 -7.47 -9.91
C ILE A 81 -2.79 -8.19 -11.09
N TYR A 82 -2.80 -7.56 -12.26
CA TYR A 82 -3.46 -8.06 -13.47
C TYR A 82 -2.88 -9.38 -14.02
N ARG A 83 -1.68 -9.74 -13.60
CA ARG A 83 -1.01 -11.00 -13.96
C ARG A 83 -0.54 -11.74 -12.70
N ASP A 84 -0.15 -13.00 -12.86
CA ASP A 84 0.46 -13.76 -11.78
C ASP A 84 1.88 -13.28 -11.51
N THR A 85 2.29 -13.35 -10.25
CA THR A 85 3.59 -12.91 -9.73
C THR A 85 4.13 -13.95 -8.75
N SER A 86 5.41 -13.87 -8.42
CA SER A 86 6.05 -14.74 -7.42
C SER A 86 5.89 -14.22 -5.98
N ILE A 87 5.36 -13.00 -5.79
CA ILE A 87 5.12 -12.46 -4.46
C ILE A 87 3.95 -13.19 -3.78
N ARG A 88 3.79 -12.97 -2.48
CA ARG A 88 2.70 -13.59 -1.71
C ARG A 88 1.34 -13.31 -2.36
N ASN A 89 0.65 -14.37 -2.75
CA ASN A 89 -0.65 -14.26 -3.39
C ASN A 89 -1.78 -14.16 -2.36
N CYS A 90 -2.47 -13.04 -2.35
CA CYS A 90 -3.73 -12.76 -1.67
C CYS A 90 -4.73 -12.08 -2.63
N LYS A 91 -4.62 -12.37 -3.92
CA LYS A 91 -5.36 -11.75 -5.01
C LYS A 91 -6.87 -11.87 -4.83
N ILE A 92 -7.56 -10.74 -4.89
CA ILE A 92 -9.02 -10.63 -4.81
C ILE A 92 -9.62 -10.64 -6.22
N ALA A 93 -8.97 -9.95 -7.14
CA ALA A 93 -9.32 -9.89 -8.56
C ALA A 93 -8.06 -9.55 -9.38
N PHE A 94 -8.13 -9.72 -10.68
CA PHE A 94 -7.08 -9.26 -11.61
C PHE A 94 -7.27 -7.77 -11.91
N GLY A 95 -6.82 -6.91 -10.99
CA GLY A 95 -7.01 -5.47 -11.04
C GLY A 95 -8.41 -5.01 -10.64
N THR A 96 -8.58 -3.71 -10.48
CA THR A 96 -9.90 -3.09 -10.36
C THR A 96 -10.50 -2.82 -11.73
N LYS A 97 -11.83 -2.64 -11.80
CA LYS A 97 -12.47 -2.08 -12.98
C LYS A 97 -12.16 -0.59 -13.10
N ASN A 98 -12.41 -0.04 -14.28
CA ASN A 98 -12.28 1.39 -14.53
C ASN A 98 -13.42 2.16 -13.84
N MET A 99 -13.05 2.97 -12.83
CA MET A 99 -14.00 3.72 -12.01
C MET A 99 -14.77 4.80 -12.78
N THR A 100 -14.32 5.20 -13.97
CA THR A 100 -15.05 6.17 -14.82
C THR A 100 -16.25 5.53 -15.52
N LYS A 101 -16.29 4.20 -15.62
CA LYS A 101 -17.32 3.43 -16.29
C LYS A 101 -18.29 2.76 -15.32
N GLY A 102 -18.01 2.78 -14.03
CA GLY A 102 -18.82 2.16 -12.98
C GLY A 102 -18.03 1.82 -11.73
N PRO A 103 -18.60 1.07 -10.79
CA PRO A 103 -17.89 0.66 -9.57
C PRO A 103 -16.60 -0.08 -9.87
N ALA A 104 -15.48 0.36 -9.29
CA ALA A 104 -14.16 -0.24 -9.48
C ALA A 104 -14.08 -1.68 -8.94
N MET A 105 -14.88 -1.99 -7.92
CA MET A 105 -15.00 -3.33 -7.31
C MET A 105 -16.39 -3.52 -6.70
N THR A 106 -16.74 -4.77 -6.38
CA THR A 106 -17.96 -5.04 -5.62
C THR A 106 -17.75 -4.75 -4.13
N ARG A 107 -18.86 -4.68 -3.38
CA ARG A 107 -18.80 -4.54 -1.91
C ARG A 107 -18.05 -5.72 -1.27
N GLU A 108 -18.29 -6.92 -1.75
CA GLU A 108 -17.65 -8.15 -1.27
C GLU A 108 -16.13 -8.11 -1.50
N GLN A 109 -15.69 -7.67 -2.68
CA GLN A 109 -14.27 -7.48 -2.98
C GLN A 109 -13.62 -6.44 -2.06
N ALA A 110 -14.31 -5.33 -1.78
CA ALA A 110 -13.83 -4.32 -0.85
C ALA A 110 -13.69 -4.87 0.58
N LEU A 111 -14.67 -5.64 1.06
CA LEU A 111 -14.61 -6.29 2.36
C LEU A 111 -13.47 -7.31 2.43
N GLN A 112 -13.29 -8.15 1.40
CA GLN A 112 -12.15 -9.08 1.31
C GLN A 112 -10.81 -8.36 1.37
N GLY A 113 -10.70 -7.16 0.75
CA GLY A 113 -9.50 -6.33 0.84
C GLY A 113 -9.20 -5.88 2.25
N LEU A 114 -10.21 -5.37 2.97
CA LEU A 114 -10.08 -4.97 4.36
C LEU A 114 -9.70 -6.14 5.27
N GLU A 115 -10.38 -7.27 5.15
CA GLU A 115 -10.11 -8.50 5.92
C GLU A 115 -8.70 -9.04 5.66
N THR A 116 -8.25 -8.96 4.41
CA THR A 116 -6.88 -9.35 4.06
C THR A 116 -5.86 -8.45 4.76
N GLY A 117 -6.08 -7.13 4.78
CA GLY A 117 -5.21 -6.20 5.51
C GLY A 117 -5.15 -6.49 7.01
N ILE A 118 -6.30 -6.73 7.64
CA ILE A 118 -6.40 -7.08 9.06
C ILE A 118 -5.62 -8.37 9.34
N ARG A 119 -5.85 -9.42 8.56
CA ARG A 119 -5.18 -10.72 8.71
C ARG A 119 -3.66 -10.60 8.56
N LEU A 120 -3.18 -9.84 7.59
CA LEU A 120 -1.75 -9.63 7.38
C LEU A 120 -1.10 -8.88 8.55
N ALA A 121 -1.77 -7.87 9.08
CA ALA A 121 -1.29 -7.13 10.25
C ALA A 121 -1.22 -8.01 11.50
N GLU A 122 -2.26 -8.81 11.76
CA GLU A 122 -2.28 -9.76 12.88
C GLU A 122 -1.20 -10.84 12.75
N GLU A 123 -0.96 -11.34 11.55
CA GLU A 123 0.10 -12.31 11.28
C GLU A 123 1.47 -11.71 11.65
N LYS A 124 1.78 -10.51 11.17
CA LYS A 124 3.04 -9.85 11.49
C LYS A 124 3.17 -9.55 12.99
N ARG A 125 2.08 -9.17 13.65
CA ARG A 125 2.08 -9.03 15.11
C ARG A 125 2.43 -10.34 15.82
N ARG A 126 1.85 -11.47 15.39
CA ARG A 126 2.15 -12.81 15.96
C ARG A 126 3.58 -13.25 15.70
N GLU A 127 4.17 -12.85 14.56
CA GLU A 127 5.58 -13.08 14.22
C GLU A 127 6.55 -12.19 15.03
N GLY A 128 6.03 -11.33 15.90
CA GLY A 128 6.79 -10.48 16.80
C GLY A 128 7.22 -9.14 16.24
N TYR A 129 6.64 -8.70 15.11
CA TYR A 129 6.86 -7.35 14.61
C TYR A 129 6.25 -6.32 15.55
N ARG A 130 7.02 -5.27 15.86
CA ARG A 130 6.65 -4.20 16.79
C ARG A 130 6.23 -2.91 16.08
N ILE A 131 6.74 -2.71 14.87
CA ILE A 131 6.33 -1.61 13.98
C ILE A 131 5.83 -2.23 12.67
N LEU A 132 4.65 -1.81 12.25
CA LEU A 132 4.12 -2.08 10.94
C LEU A 132 4.01 -0.75 10.18
N ALA A 133 4.73 -0.66 9.07
CA ALA A 133 4.53 0.36 8.07
C ALA A 133 3.68 -0.21 6.93
N THR A 134 2.87 0.63 6.31
CA THR A 134 2.05 0.27 5.17
C THR A 134 2.55 0.98 3.92
N GLY A 135 2.53 0.27 2.80
CA GLY A 135 2.81 0.78 1.48
C GLY A 135 1.82 0.20 0.49
N GLU A 136 1.74 0.81 -0.66
CA GLU A 136 1.00 0.28 -1.78
C GLU A 136 1.80 0.45 -3.08
N MET A 137 1.51 -0.39 -4.07
CA MET A 137 2.08 -0.31 -5.41
C MET A 137 1.02 -0.65 -6.44
N GLY A 138 0.79 0.26 -7.37
CA GLY A 138 -0.12 0.06 -8.49
C GLY A 138 -0.08 1.23 -9.45
N ILE A 139 0.18 0.98 -10.71
CA ILE A 139 0.15 2.05 -11.71
C ILE A 139 -1.27 2.66 -11.75
N GLY A 140 -1.37 3.99 -11.74
CA GLY A 140 -2.64 4.72 -11.64
C GLY A 140 -3.17 4.93 -10.21
N ASN A 141 -2.43 4.49 -9.17
CA ASN A 141 -2.81 4.59 -7.76
C ASN A 141 -3.10 6.01 -7.29
N THR A 142 -2.35 7.01 -7.76
CA THR A 142 -2.57 8.42 -7.36
C THR A 142 -3.92 8.95 -7.83
N THR A 143 -4.38 8.56 -9.02
CA THR A 143 -5.71 8.92 -9.53
C THR A 143 -6.80 8.29 -8.66
N THR A 144 -6.69 7.00 -8.33
CA THR A 144 -7.62 6.31 -7.45
C THR A 144 -7.62 6.93 -6.05
N SER A 145 -6.44 7.24 -5.50
CA SER A 145 -6.32 7.86 -4.18
C SER A 145 -6.95 9.24 -4.12
N SER A 146 -6.74 10.07 -5.15
CA SER A 146 -7.37 11.40 -5.25
C SER A 146 -8.89 11.31 -5.33
N ALA A 147 -9.42 10.36 -6.11
CA ALA A 147 -10.86 10.14 -6.22
C ALA A 147 -11.47 9.71 -4.88
N MET A 148 -10.82 8.78 -4.16
CA MET A 148 -11.27 8.37 -2.83
C MET A 148 -11.19 9.52 -1.82
N ALA A 149 -10.11 10.29 -1.82
CA ALA A 149 -9.95 11.45 -0.95
C ALA A 149 -11.03 12.52 -1.21
N SER A 150 -11.37 12.78 -2.47
CA SER A 150 -12.45 13.69 -2.86
C SER A 150 -13.78 13.30 -2.21
N VAL A 151 -14.14 12.02 -2.30
CA VAL A 151 -15.38 11.50 -1.72
C VAL A 151 -15.37 11.57 -0.19
N PHE A 152 -14.29 11.10 0.45
CA PHE A 152 -14.23 11.04 1.91
C PHE A 152 -14.15 12.41 2.58
N LEU A 153 -13.53 13.39 1.93
CA LEU A 153 -13.39 14.74 2.45
C LEU A 153 -14.51 15.68 1.99
N GLY A 154 -15.35 15.25 1.04
CA GLY A 154 -16.39 16.11 0.44
C GLY A 154 -15.80 17.32 -0.28
N ARG A 155 -14.60 17.18 -0.91
CA ARG A 155 -13.90 18.26 -1.60
C ARG A 155 -13.78 17.98 -3.10
N PRO A 156 -13.78 19.03 -3.95
CA PRO A 156 -13.58 18.88 -5.39
C PRO A 156 -12.28 18.13 -5.71
N ALA A 157 -12.33 17.25 -6.72
CA ALA A 157 -11.19 16.45 -7.12
C ALA A 157 -10.00 17.31 -7.57
N GLU A 158 -10.27 18.46 -8.19
CA GLU A 158 -9.26 19.42 -8.67
C GLU A 158 -8.35 19.94 -7.55
N GLU A 159 -8.87 20.02 -6.33
CA GLU A 159 -8.10 20.46 -5.16
C GLU A 159 -7.19 19.36 -4.58
N LEU A 160 -7.49 18.11 -4.89
CA LEU A 160 -6.84 16.94 -4.31
C LEU A 160 -5.99 16.16 -5.33
N THR A 161 -6.07 16.53 -6.61
CA THR A 161 -5.35 15.86 -7.70
C THR A 161 -4.09 16.63 -8.05
N GLY A 162 -2.95 15.95 -7.98
CA GLY A 162 -1.66 16.44 -8.46
C GLY A 162 -1.21 15.72 -9.72
N ARG A 163 0.01 16.03 -10.17
CA ARG A 163 0.61 15.44 -11.39
C ARG A 163 0.96 13.95 -11.24
N GLY A 164 0.89 13.38 -10.04
CA GLY A 164 1.33 12.02 -9.79
C GLY A 164 2.81 11.82 -10.13
N ALA A 165 3.16 10.68 -10.73
CA ALA A 165 4.53 10.32 -11.08
C ALA A 165 5.01 10.95 -12.42
N GLY A 166 4.62 12.17 -12.73
CA GLY A 166 5.31 12.93 -13.77
C GLY A 166 4.58 13.09 -15.11
N LEU A 167 3.26 13.17 -15.09
CA LEU A 167 2.54 13.75 -16.23
C LEU A 167 2.86 15.25 -16.30
N SER A 168 3.40 15.69 -17.43
CA SER A 168 3.72 17.10 -17.70
C SER A 168 2.46 17.93 -17.94
#